data_7716094af013624a014f6009b318edda
#
_entry.id   7716094af013624a014f6009b318edda
#
_cell.length_a   1.000
_cell.length_b   1.000
_cell.length_c   1.000
_cell.angle_alpha   90.00
_cell.angle_beta   90.00
_cell.angle_gamma   90.00
#
_symmetry.space_group_name_H-M   'P 1'
#
loop_
_entity.id
_entity.type
_entity.pdbx_description
1 polymer ?
#
loop_
_entity_poly.entity_id
_entity_poly.type
_entity_poly.pdbx_seq_one_letter_code
_entity_poly.pdbx_strand_id
1 'polypeptide(L)'
;EEVLAFKSVIDWLNGRCRAFTNKTDNIEILASWCTGSVAMTAKSYLGTMCIGVAATGVEGLKTIIPEAAISNWYAYYRTGGLNLPAIGWQGDDVNILAKYCFSRAKDPEDYESIKEAYAKAQDEMIQAQDRASGNYNRFWDERNYLNLVDKIKASVFIVHGINDWNVKTNQCIPFFEALEKQG
;
A
#
# COMPACT_ATOMS: atom_id res chain seq x y z
N GLU A 1 0.99 -7.30 -3.75
CA GLU A 1 0.82 -7.32 -5.23
C GLU A 1 0.58 -5.90 -5.78
N GLU A 2 -0.29 -5.07 -5.20
CA GLU A 2 -0.60 -3.71 -5.70
C GLU A 2 0.64 -2.80 -5.75
N VAL A 3 1.48 -2.81 -4.71
CA VAL A 3 2.76 -2.07 -4.71
C VAL A 3 3.60 -2.42 -5.94
N LEU A 4 3.65 -3.71 -6.29
CA LEU A 4 4.40 -4.16 -7.48
C LEU A 4 3.73 -3.72 -8.78
N ALA A 5 2.41 -3.65 -8.83
CA ALA A 5 1.70 -3.12 -9.99
C ALA A 5 2.04 -1.65 -10.24
N PHE A 6 1.98 -0.81 -9.22
CA PHE A 6 2.39 0.59 -9.33
C PHE A 6 3.89 0.75 -9.66
N LYS A 7 4.75 -0.10 -9.06
CA LYS A 7 6.17 -0.15 -9.43
C LYS A 7 6.35 -0.44 -10.92
N SER A 8 5.60 -1.39 -11.47
CA SER A 8 5.67 -1.75 -12.90
C SER A 8 5.26 -0.59 -13.80
N VAL A 9 4.32 0.27 -13.37
CA VAL A 9 4.00 1.50 -14.12
C VAL A 9 5.20 2.44 -14.17
N ILE A 10 5.91 2.63 -13.04
CA ILE A 10 7.12 3.46 -13.01
C ILE A 10 8.21 2.85 -13.89
N ASP A 11 8.37 1.53 -13.85
CA ASP A 11 9.31 0.83 -14.72
C ASP A 11 8.96 1.00 -16.19
N TRP A 12 7.68 0.96 -16.57
CA TRP A 12 7.23 1.25 -17.92
C TRP A 12 7.51 2.70 -18.34
N LEU A 13 7.22 3.67 -17.47
CA LEU A 13 7.52 5.09 -17.71
C LEU A 13 9.01 5.36 -17.94
N ASN A 14 9.86 4.44 -17.48
CA ASN A 14 11.31 4.48 -17.65
C ASN A 14 11.85 3.47 -18.68
N GLY A 15 10.97 2.84 -19.47
CA GLY A 15 11.37 1.89 -20.53
C GLY A 15 11.87 0.53 -20.03
N ARG A 16 11.66 0.18 -18.77
CA ARG A 16 12.10 -1.09 -18.17
C ARG A 16 11.03 -2.15 -18.12
N CYS A 17 9.78 -1.80 -18.46
CA CYS A 17 8.66 -2.72 -18.50
C CYS A 17 7.83 -2.46 -19.75
N ARG A 18 7.21 -3.50 -20.31
CA ARG A 18 6.30 -3.38 -21.45
C ARG A 18 4.90 -3.06 -20.99
N ALA A 19 4.19 -2.23 -21.75
CA ALA A 19 2.75 -2.02 -21.58
C ALA A 19 2.05 -2.10 -22.92
N PHE A 20 0.76 -2.37 -22.88
CA PHE A 20 -0.07 -2.61 -24.07
C PHE A 20 -1.35 -1.77 -24.01
N THR A 21 -1.93 -1.46 -25.17
CA THR A 21 -3.17 -0.66 -25.28
C THR A 21 -4.34 -1.32 -24.54
N ASN A 22 -4.39 -2.65 -24.55
CA ASN A 22 -5.39 -3.46 -23.86
C ASN A 22 -4.88 -4.91 -23.66
N LYS A 23 -5.73 -5.79 -23.14
CA LYS A 23 -5.38 -7.18 -22.82
C LYS A 23 -5.27 -8.11 -24.03
N THR A 24 -5.80 -7.74 -25.19
CA THR A 24 -6.04 -8.66 -26.33
C THR A 24 -5.26 -8.32 -27.58
N ASP A 25 -5.08 -7.05 -27.91
CA ASP A 25 -4.57 -6.63 -29.22
C ASP A 25 -3.04 -6.73 -29.34
N ASN A 26 -2.35 -6.92 -28.23
CA ASN A 26 -0.89 -7.04 -28.17
C ASN A 26 -0.14 -5.86 -28.83
N ILE A 27 -0.76 -4.66 -28.81
CA ILE A 27 -0.17 -3.43 -29.33
C ILE A 27 0.61 -2.76 -28.20
N GLU A 28 1.94 -2.74 -28.31
CA GLU A 28 2.81 -2.16 -27.31
C GLU A 28 2.78 -0.62 -27.34
N ILE A 29 2.81 -0.02 -26.16
CA ILE A 29 2.88 1.44 -25.96
C ILE A 29 4.19 1.79 -25.26
N LEU A 30 4.88 2.77 -25.82
CA LEU A 30 6.07 3.37 -25.21
C LEU A 30 5.71 4.73 -24.62
N ALA A 31 6.20 5.01 -23.41
CA ALA A 31 6.05 6.30 -22.75
C ALA A 31 7.12 7.32 -23.23
N SER A 32 7.24 7.51 -24.53
CA SER A 32 8.24 8.40 -25.16
C SER A 32 8.15 9.87 -24.74
N TRP A 33 7.00 10.27 -24.20
CA TRP A 33 6.73 11.59 -23.65
C TRP A 33 7.22 11.76 -22.20
N CYS A 34 7.57 10.67 -21.50
CA CYS A 34 8.01 10.71 -20.10
C CYS A 34 9.52 10.98 -20.04
N THR A 35 9.91 11.87 -19.14
CA THR A 35 11.33 12.17 -18.88
C THR A 35 12.03 11.12 -18.03
N GLY A 36 11.31 10.12 -17.54
CA GLY A 36 11.77 9.15 -16.54
C GLY A 36 11.67 9.63 -15.09
N SER A 37 11.35 10.92 -14.86
CA SER A 37 11.12 11.47 -13.52
C SER A 37 9.65 11.35 -13.17
N VAL A 38 9.32 10.55 -12.14
CA VAL A 38 7.95 10.25 -11.72
C VAL A 38 7.73 10.77 -10.30
N ALA A 39 6.55 11.31 -10.06
CA ALA A 39 6.06 11.65 -8.73
C ALA A 39 4.78 10.85 -8.44
N MET A 40 4.56 10.50 -7.18
CA MET A 40 3.31 9.89 -6.72
C MET A 40 2.69 10.75 -5.64
N THR A 41 1.39 11.01 -5.76
CA THR A 41 0.60 11.66 -4.71
C THR A 41 -0.75 10.99 -4.59
N ALA A 42 -1.18 10.75 -3.37
CA ALA A 42 -2.50 10.20 -3.11
C ALA A 42 -2.83 10.27 -1.61
N LYS A 43 -4.11 10.06 -1.29
CA LYS A 43 -4.64 10.10 0.07
C LYS A 43 -5.02 8.71 0.59
N SER A 44 -4.91 8.50 1.91
CA SER A 44 -5.38 7.33 2.65
C SER A 44 -4.73 6.03 2.14
N TYR A 45 -5.51 5.02 1.77
CA TYR A 45 -5.03 3.76 1.22
C TYR A 45 -4.07 3.95 0.03
N LEU A 46 -4.42 4.82 -0.92
CA LEU A 46 -3.56 5.11 -2.06
C LEU A 46 -2.31 5.91 -1.67
N GLY A 47 -2.39 6.74 -0.62
CA GLY A 47 -1.23 7.39 -0.01
C GLY A 47 -0.26 6.37 0.59
N THR A 48 -0.79 5.30 1.20
CA THR A 48 0.00 4.14 1.65
C THR A 48 0.73 3.46 0.49
N MET A 49 0.10 3.40 -0.70
CA MET A 49 0.76 2.87 -1.89
C MET A 49 1.97 3.73 -2.31
N CYS A 50 1.91 5.06 -2.15
CA CYS A 50 3.07 5.92 -2.39
C CYS A 50 4.27 5.51 -1.53
N ILE A 51 4.03 5.27 -0.23
CA ILE A 51 5.08 4.81 0.71
C ILE A 51 5.57 3.42 0.30
N GLY A 52 4.67 2.48 0.05
CA GLY A 52 5.01 1.11 -0.33
C GLY A 52 5.83 1.03 -1.62
N VAL A 53 5.49 1.83 -2.62
CA VAL A 53 6.24 1.88 -3.89
C VAL A 53 7.62 2.51 -3.67
N ALA A 54 7.71 3.60 -2.92
CA ALA A 54 8.99 4.22 -2.58
C ALA A 54 9.91 3.25 -1.82
N ALA A 55 9.36 2.47 -0.90
CA ALA A 55 10.06 1.43 -0.14
C ALA A 55 10.59 0.26 -1.01
N THR A 56 10.20 0.17 -2.29
CA THR A 56 10.84 -0.76 -3.24
C THR A 56 12.18 -0.26 -3.76
N GLY A 57 12.52 1.00 -3.54
CA GLY A 57 13.71 1.63 -4.09
C GLY A 57 13.67 1.81 -5.61
N VAL A 58 12.48 1.82 -6.23
CA VAL A 58 12.32 1.88 -7.69
C VAL A 58 12.98 3.13 -8.27
N GLU A 59 13.80 2.93 -9.29
CA GLU A 59 14.42 4.02 -10.02
C GLU A 59 13.39 4.85 -10.80
N GLY A 60 13.64 6.15 -10.91
CA GLY A 60 12.75 7.08 -11.59
C GLY A 60 11.68 7.69 -10.68
N LEU A 61 11.35 7.10 -9.54
CA LEU A 61 10.50 7.74 -8.54
C LEU A 61 11.32 8.83 -7.82
N LYS A 62 10.99 10.09 -8.06
CA LYS A 62 11.73 11.25 -7.54
C LYS A 62 11.12 11.85 -6.29
N THR A 63 9.79 11.81 -6.17
CA THR A 63 9.10 12.33 -5.00
C THR A 63 7.80 11.59 -4.73
N ILE A 64 7.43 11.54 -3.47
CA ILE A 64 6.11 11.09 -3.03
C ILE A 64 5.46 12.13 -2.12
N ILE A 65 4.14 12.27 -2.26
CA ILE A 65 3.31 13.13 -1.39
C ILE A 65 2.19 12.24 -0.80
N PRO A 66 2.49 11.44 0.23
CA PRO A 66 1.49 10.62 0.90
C PRO A 66 0.63 11.48 1.83
N GLU A 67 -0.66 11.56 1.56
CA GLU A 67 -1.63 12.27 2.39
C GLU A 67 -2.36 11.27 3.30
N ALA A 68 -2.40 11.52 4.61
CA ALA A 68 -3.07 10.68 5.60
C ALA A 68 -2.81 9.17 5.36
N ALA A 69 -1.54 8.82 5.17
CA ALA A 69 -1.11 7.50 4.74
C ALA A 69 -0.72 6.59 5.91
N ILE A 70 -0.89 5.29 5.72
CA ILE A 70 -0.49 4.26 6.67
C ILE A 70 0.95 3.85 6.39
N SER A 71 1.83 3.99 7.37
CA SER A 71 3.23 3.53 7.30
C SER A 71 3.44 2.17 7.94
N ASN A 72 2.56 1.78 8.86
CA ASN A 72 2.62 0.53 9.61
C ASN A 72 1.21 -0.02 9.83
N TRP A 73 0.86 -1.09 9.12
CA TRP A 73 -0.46 -1.70 9.18
C TRP A 73 -0.78 -2.30 10.54
N TYR A 74 0.21 -2.82 11.27
CA TYR A 74 0.00 -3.28 12.64
C TYR A 74 -0.42 -2.12 13.55
N ALA A 75 0.30 -1.02 13.53
CA ALA A 75 -0.04 0.14 14.34
C ALA A 75 -1.37 0.80 13.95
N TYR A 76 -1.86 0.55 12.72
CA TYR A 76 -3.17 1.02 12.28
C TYR A 76 -4.32 0.23 12.90
N TYR A 77 -4.19 -1.10 12.99
CA TYR A 77 -5.24 -2.00 13.51
C TYR A 77 -5.00 -2.47 14.95
N ARG A 78 -3.79 -2.37 15.45
CA ARG A 78 -3.40 -2.85 16.78
C ARG A 78 -2.75 -1.71 17.57
N THR A 79 -3.19 -1.51 18.79
CA THR A 79 -2.55 -0.55 19.70
C THR A 79 -2.20 -1.28 20.98
N GLY A 80 -0.89 -1.48 21.22
CA GLY A 80 -0.42 -2.24 22.38
C GLY A 80 -0.97 -3.67 22.44
N GLY A 81 -1.19 -4.32 21.29
CA GLY A 81 -1.81 -5.65 21.19
C GLY A 81 -3.35 -5.65 21.19
N LEU A 82 -3.97 -4.50 21.43
CA LEU A 82 -5.41 -4.37 21.36
C LEU A 82 -5.88 -4.16 19.92
N ASN A 83 -6.87 -4.93 19.49
CA ASN A 83 -7.51 -4.70 18.21
C ASN A 83 -8.45 -3.48 18.32
N LEU A 84 -8.02 -2.36 17.79
CA LEU A 84 -8.80 -1.14 17.72
C LEU A 84 -9.23 -0.91 16.27
N PRO A 85 -10.54 -0.99 15.98
CA PRO A 85 -11.01 -0.76 14.62
C PRO A 85 -10.70 0.68 14.20
N ALA A 86 -10.15 0.83 13.01
CA ALA A 86 -9.77 2.12 12.47
C ALA A 86 -10.97 3.03 12.24
N ILE A 87 -12.12 2.46 11.87
CA ILE A 87 -13.34 3.18 11.48
C ILE A 87 -14.43 3.14 12.59
N GLY A 88 -14.10 2.69 13.79
CA GLY A 88 -15.06 2.60 14.88
C GLY A 88 -16.02 1.40 14.80
N TRP A 89 -15.87 0.52 13.83
CA TRP A 89 -16.67 -0.69 13.69
C TRP A 89 -16.01 -1.83 14.48
N GLN A 90 -16.67 -2.31 15.47
CA GLN A 90 -16.18 -3.46 16.24
C GLN A 90 -15.99 -4.66 15.30
N GLY A 91 -14.80 -5.24 15.35
CA GLY A 91 -14.47 -6.38 14.54
C GLY A 91 -13.83 -6.07 13.18
N ASP A 92 -13.67 -4.81 12.83
CA ASP A 92 -12.94 -4.41 11.64
C ASP A 92 -11.46 -4.76 11.77
N ASP A 93 -10.88 -5.29 10.68
CA ASP A 93 -9.47 -5.69 10.61
C ASP A 93 -9.01 -5.68 9.14
N VAL A 94 -7.73 -5.92 8.90
CA VAL A 94 -7.13 -5.84 7.56
C VAL A 94 -7.83 -6.72 6.51
N ASN A 95 -8.34 -7.89 6.91
CA ASN A 95 -9.09 -8.76 6.00
C ASN A 95 -10.43 -8.15 5.56
N ILE A 96 -11.08 -7.35 6.41
CA ILE A 96 -12.32 -6.65 6.06
C ILE A 96 -12.03 -5.57 5.01
N LEU A 97 -10.96 -4.79 5.19
CA LEU A 97 -10.53 -3.82 4.20
C LEU A 97 -10.17 -4.51 2.88
N ALA A 98 -9.40 -5.59 2.91
CA ALA A 98 -9.04 -6.37 1.73
C ALA A 98 -10.28 -6.92 1.01
N LYS A 99 -11.25 -7.43 1.75
CA LYS A 99 -12.53 -7.90 1.20
C LYS A 99 -13.25 -6.78 0.47
N TYR A 100 -13.28 -5.59 1.05
CA TYR A 100 -13.92 -4.43 0.43
C TYR A 100 -13.20 -3.98 -0.85
N CYS A 101 -11.87 -3.85 -0.80
CA CYS A 101 -11.06 -3.33 -1.90
C CYS A 101 -10.99 -4.30 -3.09
N PHE A 102 -10.95 -5.61 -2.83
CA PHE A 102 -10.71 -6.63 -3.88
C PHE A 102 -11.94 -7.46 -4.24
N SER A 103 -13.13 -7.07 -3.79
CA SER A 103 -14.36 -7.85 -4.01
C SER A 103 -14.76 -7.98 -5.48
N ARG A 104 -14.26 -7.08 -6.34
CA ARG A 104 -14.68 -6.98 -7.76
C ARG A 104 -16.20 -6.96 -7.96
N ALA A 105 -16.91 -6.43 -6.99
CA ALA A 105 -18.38 -6.43 -6.97
C ALA A 105 -19.01 -5.67 -8.15
N LYS A 106 -18.24 -4.85 -8.86
CA LYS A 106 -18.69 -4.11 -10.04
C LYS A 106 -18.61 -4.92 -11.33
N ASP A 107 -17.92 -6.04 -11.32
CA ASP A 107 -17.77 -6.96 -12.45
C ASP A 107 -18.05 -8.40 -12.01
N PRO A 108 -19.31 -8.87 -12.11
CA PRO A 108 -19.69 -10.20 -11.67
C PRO A 108 -18.97 -11.34 -12.39
N GLU A 109 -18.67 -11.18 -13.69
CA GLU A 109 -17.97 -12.20 -14.48
C GLU A 109 -16.52 -12.34 -14.03
N ASP A 110 -15.87 -11.21 -13.76
CA ASP A 110 -14.51 -11.17 -13.21
C ASP A 110 -14.47 -11.81 -11.82
N TYR A 111 -15.48 -11.56 -10.97
CA TYR A 111 -15.58 -12.17 -9.65
C TYR A 111 -15.74 -13.69 -9.74
N GLU A 112 -16.62 -14.21 -10.60
CA GLU A 112 -16.80 -15.65 -10.77
C GLU A 112 -15.49 -16.36 -11.15
N SER A 113 -14.65 -15.73 -11.97
CA SER A 113 -13.38 -16.29 -12.40
C SER A 113 -12.33 -16.42 -11.27
N ILE A 114 -12.44 -15.62 -10.20
CA ILE A 114 -11.45 -15.54 -9.11
C ILE A 114 -11.97 -15.99 -7.75
N LYS A 115 -13.28 -16.23 -7.59
CA LYS A 115 -13.95 -16.38 -6.30
C LYS A 115 -13.31 -17.41 -5.36
N GLU A 116 -12.87 -18.54 -5.89
CA GLU A 116 -12.25 -19.59 -5.07
C GLU A 116 -10.85 -19.18 -4.57
N ALA A 117 -10.02 -18.64 -5.47
CA ALA A 117 -8.71 -18.12 -5.10
C ALA A 117 -8.82 -16.94 -4.13
N TYR A 118 -9.83 -16.10 -4.34
CA TYR A 118 -10.12 -14.98 -3.48
C TYR A 118 -10.57 -15.42 -2.08
N ALA A 119 -11.48 -16.38 -1.98
CA ALA A 119 -11.92 -16.92 -0.70
C ALA A 119 -10.75 -17.55 0.08
N LYS A 120 -9.92 -18.34 -0.60
CA LYS A 120 -8.72 -18.93 0.00
C LYS A 120 -7.76 -17.85 0.52
N ALA A 121 -7.49 -16.83 -0.28
CA ALA A 121 -6.61 -15.72 0.13
C ALA A 121 -7.17 -14.95 1.34
N GLN A 122 -8.50 -14.79 1.44
CA GLN A 122 -9.15 -14.19 2.60
C GLN A 122 -8.97 -15.05 3.87
N ASP A 123 -9.16 -16.36 3.77
CA ASP A 123 -8.98 -17.27 4.89
C ASP A 123 -7.53 -17.31 5.38
N GLU A 124 -6.57 -17.34 4.46
CA GLU A 124 -5.14 -17.25 4.78
C GLU A 124 -4.79 -15.93 5.48
N MET A 125 -5.36 -14.81 5.03
CA MET A 125 -5.18 -13.52 5.67
C MET A 125 -5.77 -13.46 7.08
N ILE A 126 -6.98 -14.01 7.28
CA ILE A 126 -7.65 -14.07 8.58
C ILE A 126 -6.80 -14.85 9.59
N GLN A 127 -6.19 -15.95 9.17
CA GLN A 127 -5.31 -16.73 10.05
C GLN A 127 -4.00 -16.00 10.32
N ALA A 128 -3.37 -15.45 9.27
CA ALA A 128 -2.06 -14.82 9.36
C ALA A 128 -2.03 -13.55 10.21
N GLN A 129 -3.12 -12.77 10.22
CA GLN A 129 -3.23 -11.55 11.04
C GLN A 129 -3.28 -11.82 12.55
N ASP A 130 -3.53 -13.06 12.97
CA ASP A 130 -3.57 -13.52 14.35
C ASP A 130 -4.38 -12.59 15.30
N ARG A 131 -5.65 -12.46 14.99
CA ARG A 131 -6.53 -11.61 15.79
C ARG A 131 -6.68 -12.09 17.24
N ALA A 132 -6.56 -13.39 17.47
CA ALA A 132 -6.79 -13.98 18.79
C ALA A 132 -5.73 -13.57 19.80
N SER A 133 -4.45 -13.57 19.41
CA SER A 133 -3.37 -13.12 20.29
C SER A 133 -3.12 -11.62 20.22
N GLY A 134 -3.42 -10.97 19.11
CA GLY A 134 -3.12 -9.57 18.84
C GLY A 134 -1.63 -9.27 18.69
N ASN A 135 -0.78 -10.29 18.64
CA ASN A 135 0.68 -10.14 18.60
C ASN A 135 1.18 -9.67 17.23
N TYR A 136 2.29 -8.92 17.28
CA TYR A 136 3.07 -8.64 16.08
C TYR A 136 3.74 -9.93 15.59
N ASN A 137 3.61 -10.21 14.29
CA ASN A 137 4.17 -11.39 13.66
C ASN A 137 4.66 -11.07 12.23
N ARG A 138 5.11 -12.07 11.49
CA ARG A 138 5.63 -11.91 10.13
C ARG A 138 4.62 -11.26 9.17
N PHE A 139 3.33 -11.56 9.29
CA PHE A 139 2.29 -10.95 8.46
C PHE A 139 2.29 -9.42 8.58
N TRP A 140 2.44 -8.91 9.80
CA TRP A 140 2.49 -7.48 10.09
C TRP A 140 3.84 -6.86 9.75
N ASP A 141 4.93 -7.64 9.95
CA ASP A 141 6.29 -7.19 9.61
C ASP A 141 6.43 -6.89 8.12
N GLU A 142 5.90 -7.76 7.26
CA GLU A 142 5.86 -7.58 5.81
C GLU A 142 5.03 -6.36 5.36
N ARG A 143 4.24 -5.77 6.25
CA ARG A 143 3.37 -4.60 6.05
C ARG A 143 3.76 -3.41 6.91
N ASN A 144 4.99 -3.41 7.40
CA ASN A 144 5.58 -2.33 8.16
C ASN A 144 6.66 -1.63 7.31
N TYR A 145 6.26 -0.56 6.65
CA TYR A 145 7.16 0.17 5.76
C TYR A 145 8.26 0.93 6.52
N LEU A 146 8.13 1.11 7.84
CA LEU A 146 9.20 1.69 8.66
C LEU A 146 10.48 0.85 8.61
N ASN A 147 10.35 -0.48 8.42
CA ASN A 147 11.47 -1.40 8.29
C ASN A 147 12.20 -1.28 6.94
N LEU A 148 11.68 -0.48 6.01
CA LEU A 148 12.18 -0.36 4.64
C LEU A 148 12.52 1.10 4.27
N VAL A 149 12.58 1.99 5.26
CA VAL A 149 12.81 3.42 5.02
C VAL A 149 14.17 3.65 4.37
N ASP A 150 15.18 2.84 4.69
CA ASP A 150 16.52 2.85 4.10
C ASP A 150 16.54 2.66 2.57
N LYS A 151 15.47 2.09 2.01
CA LYS A 151 15.31 1.89 0.56
C LYS A 151 14.66 3.08 -0.15
N ILE A 152 14.07 4.00 0.59
CA ILE A 152 13.40 5.18 0.03
C ILE A 152 14.43 6.18 -0.46
N LYS A 153 14.49 6.36 -1.77
CA LYS A 153 15.40 7.32 -2.44
C LYS A 153 14.68 8.59 -2.91
N ALA A 154 13.36 8.54 -2.92
CA ALA A 154 12.51 9.66 -3.32
C ALA A 154 12.42 10.69 -2.21
N SER A 155 12.35 11.98 -2.56
CA SER A 155 11.96 13.02 -1.61
C SER A 155 10.54 12.77 -1.10
N VAL A 156 10.31 13.01 0.19
CA VAL A 156 9.02 12.74 0.82
C VAL A 156 8.43 14.04 1.39
N PHE A 157 7.21 14.37 0.97
CA PHE A 157 6.43 15.45 1.56
C PHE A 157 5.16 14.89 2.20
N ILE A 158 5.18 14.75 3.53
CA ILE A 158 4.07 14.16 4.29
C ILE A 158 2.98 15.21 4.52
N VAL A 159 1.75 14.87 4.14
CA VAL A 159 0.56 15.66 4.45
C VAL A 159 -0.34 14.86 5.39
N HIS A 160 -0.63 15.40 6.59
CA HIS A 160 -1.43 14.67 7.57
C HIS A 160 -2.21 15.61 8.49
N GLY A 161 -3.48 15.32 8.72
CA GLY A 161 -4.29 16.02 9.68
C GLY A 161 -3.98 15.58 11.12
N ILE A 162 -3.66 16.52 12.00
CA ILE A 162 -3.34 16.20 13.41
C ILE A 162 -4.53 15.55 14.13
N ASN A 163 -5.74 15.90 13.73
CA ASN A 163 -6.99 15.37 14.30
C ASN A 163 -7.60 14.23 13.46
N ASP A 164 -6.80 13.59 12.60
CA ASP A 164 -7.30 12.44 11.85
C ASP A 164 -7.64 11.30 12.80
N TRP A 165 -8.93 11.01 12.90
CA TRP A 165 -9.45 9.98 13.79
C TRP A 165 -9.32 8.57 13.21
N ASN A 166 -9.14 8.46 11.91
CA ASN A 166 -8.99 7.20 11.18
C ASN A 166 -7.50 6.82 11.05
N VAL A 167 -6.76 7.54 10.21
CA VAL A 167 -5.31 7.35 10.10
C VAL A 167 -4.61 8.27 11.10
N LYS A 168 -4.39 7.74 12.29
CA LYS A 168 -3.87 8.52 13.40
C LYS A 168 -2.40 8.95 13.18
N THR A 169 -1.97 9.95 13.92
CA THR A 169 -0.61 10.52 13.83
C THR A 169 0.51 9.53 14.15
N ASN A 170 0.19 8.39 14.80
CA ASN A 170 1.12 7.28 14.98
C ASN A 170 1.56 6.63 13.64
N GLN A 171 1.02 7.07 12.52
CA GLN A 171 1.44 6.67 11.18
C GLN A 171 2.45 7.66 10.58
N CYS A 172 2.20 8.96 10.67
CA CYS A 172 3.05 9.98 10.05
C CYS A 172 4.27 10.35 10.90
N ILE A 173 4.13 10.45 12.23
CA ILE A 173 5.22 10.87 13.10
C ILE A 173 6.39 9.88 13.08
N PRO A 174 6.20 8.57 13.34
CA PRO A 174 7.32 7.62 13.29
C PRO A 174 7.92 7.49 11.88
N PHE A 175 7.13 7.69 10.84
CA PHE A 175 7.63 7.67 9.47
C PHE A 175 8.54 8.87 9.18
N PHE A 176 8.12 10.07 9.58
CA PHE A 176 8.93 11.27 9.48
C PHE A 176 10.26 11.12 10.26
N GLU A 177 10.18 10.70 11.53
CA GLU A 177 11.37 10.51 12.38
C GLU A 177 12.33 9.46 11.80
N ALA A 178 11.79 8.40 11.16
CA ALA A 178 12.62 7.39 10.54
C ALA A 178 13.33 7.93 9.28
N LEU A 179 12.66 8.78 8.50
CA LEU A 179 13.26 9.46 7.34
C LEU A 179 14.36 10.45 7.80
N GLU A 180 14.10 11.27 8.82
CA GLU A 180 15.09 12.22 9.33
C GLU A 180 16.38 11.56 9.83
N LYS A 181 16.28 10.35 10.40
CA LYS A 181 17.46 9.60 10.88
C LYS A 181 18.35 9.09 9.74
N GLN A 182 17.86 9.12 8.52
CA GLN A 182 18.66 8.70 7.36
C GLN A 182 19.46 9.86 6.73
N GLY A 183 19.11 11.10 6.99
CA GLY A 183 19.72 12.30 6.44
C GLY A 183 19.01 12.77 5.19
#